data_246eb37fc63bc266aac8788f29564b2d
#
_entry.id   246eb37fc63bc266aac8788f29564b2d
#
_cell.length_a   1.000
_cell.length_b   1.000
_cell.length_c   1.000
_cell.angle_alpha   90.00
_cell.angle_beta   90.00
_cell.angle_gamma   90.00
#
_symmetry.space_group_name_H-M   'P 1'
#
loop_
_entity.id
_entity.type
_entity.pdbx_description
1 polymer ?
#
loop_
_entity_poly.entity_id
_entity_poly.type
_entity_poly.pdbx_seq_one_letter_code
_entity_poly.pdbx_strand_id
1 'polypeptide(L)'
;MNNERSRKVLIVSASIGTGHMQAARAIEEYWKEKEPQASITHVDFLDTETMSVEHLIKGTYIKMIDVFPMLYDMIYRVSKGEKRGTILQTALSYLLKSRMLKLVQQEEPDVMVFTHPFPCGAASILKRQG
;
A
#
# COMPACT_ATOMS: atom_id res chain seq x y z
N MET A 1 36.64 5.62 1.86
CA MET A 1 35.46 6.36 1.38
C MET A 1 34.29 5.37 1.38
N ASN A 2 33.48 5.42 2.41
CA ASN A 2 32.25 4.64 2.43
C ASN A 2 31.27 5.29 1.45
N ASN A 3 31.12 4.68 0.29
CA ASN A 3 30.06 5.01 -0.63
C ASN A 3 28.78 4.39 -0.05
N GLU A 4 28.29 4.96 1.06
CA GLU A 4 27.02 4.54 1.63
C GLU A 4 25.93 4.94 0.64
N ARG A 5 25.46 3.94 -0.11
CA ARG A 5 24.30 4.09 -0.97
C ARG A 5 23.16 4.69 -0.14
N SER A 6 22.62 5.80 -0.62
CA SER A 6 21.42 6.41 -0.03
C SER A 6 20.33 5.38 0.15
N ARG A 7 19.81 5.26 1.38
CA ARG A 7 18.70 4.34 1.71
C ARG A 7 17.44 4.75 0.97
N LYS A 8 16.81 3.80 0.30
CA LYS A 8 15.53 4.00 -0.38
C LYS A 8 14.38 3.57 0.53
N VAL A 9 13.55 4.52 0.92
CA VAL A 9 12.38 4.29 1.78
C VAL A 9 11.12 4.47 0.96
N LEU A 10 10.28 3.46 0.92
CA LEU A 10 8.99 3.49 0.26
C LEU A 10 7.87 3.49 1.31
N ILE A 11 7.10 4.58 1.37
CA ILE A 11 5.93 4.70 2.22
C ILE A 11 4.70 4.41 1.37
N VAL A 12 3.94 3.39 1.75
CA VAL A 12 2.75 2.95 1.02
C VAL A 12 1.51 3.22 1.87
N SER A 13 0.68 4.12 1.39
CA SER A 13 -0.61 4.45 1.97
C SER A 13 -1.75 4.00 1.05
N ALA A 14 -2.98 4.20 1.47
CA ALA A 14 -4.17 4.01 0.66
C ALA A 14 -5.17 5.12 0.97
N SER A 15 -5.73 5.75 -0.05
CA SER A 15 -6.67 6.86 0.08
C SER A 15 -8.08 6.41 0.50
N ILE A 16 -8.15 5.59 1.54
CA ILE A 16 -9.39 5.21 2.23
C ILE A 16 -9.46 6.00 3.52
N GLY A 17 -10.14 7.15 3.47
CA GLY A 17 -10.13 8.12 4.57
C GLY A 17 -8.85 8.95 4.63
N THR A 18 -8.80 9.91 5.54
CA THR A 18 -7.69 10.88 5.64
C THR A 18 -6.57 10.44 6.61
N GLY A 19 -6.90 9.59 7.59
CA GLY A 19 -5.97 9.21 8.66
C GLY A 19 -4.70 8.51 8.16
N HIS A 20 -4.84 7.57 7.23
CA HIS A 20 -3.71 6.83 6.67
C HIS A 20 -2.75 7.71 5.87
N MET A 21 -3.29 8.70 5.15
CA MET A 21 -2.51 9.67 4.39
C MET A 21 -1.77 10.64 5.31
N GLN A 22 -2.41 11.09 6.38
CA GLN A 22 -1.77 11.97 7.38
C GLN A 22 -0.65 11.25 8.12
N ALA A 23 -0.87 9.99 8.49
CA ALA A 23 0.18 9.16 9.09
C ALA A 23 1.38 8.99 8.16
N ALA A 24 1.14 8.71 6.88
CA ALA A 24 2.20 8.58 5.88
C ALA A 24 3.01 9.86 5.71
N ARG A 25 2.36 11.03 5.65
CA ARG A 25 3.03 12.33 5.57
C ARG A 25 3.88 12.62 6.80
N ALA A 26 3.36 12.37 7.99
CA ALA A 26 4.11 12.55 9.24
C ALA A 26 5.36 11.66 9.30
N ILE A 27 5.26 10.42 8.86
CA ILE A 27 6.39 9.50 8.77
C ILE A 27 7.42 10.00 7.76
N GLU A 28 6.98 10.46 6.59
CA GLU A 28 7.83 11.02 5.55
C GLU A 28 8.63 12.23 6.06
N GLU A 29 7.95 13.19 6.70
CA GLU A 29 8.58 14.39 7.25
C GLU A 29 9.60 14.05 8.33
N TYR A 30 9.22 13.17 9.27
CA TYR A 30 10.12 12.73 10.32
C TYR A 30 11.36 12.01 9.77
N TRP A 31 11.19 11.16 8.76
CA TRP A 31 12.31 10.43 8.17
C TRP A 31 13.27 11.36 7.43
N LYS A 32 12.74 12.33 6.68
CA LYS A 32 13.55 13.36 6.02
C LYS A 32 14.38 14.18 7.01
N GLU A 33 13.81 14.45 8.18
CA GLU A 33 14.53 15.15 9.25
C GLU A 33 15.67 14.29 9.84
N LYS A 34 15.41 13.00 10.07
CA LYS A 34 16.37 12.10 10.72
C LYS A 34 17.46 11.57 9.77
N GLU A 35 17.09 11.27 8.55
CA GLU A 35 18.00 10.78 7.52
C GLU A 35 17.89 11.64 6.25
N PRO A 36 18.48 12.86 6.21
CA PRO A 36 18.39 13.75 5.05
C PRO A 36 18.95 13.14 3.75
N GLN A 37 19.82 12.14 3.88
CA GLN A 37 20.44 11.42 2.75
C GLN A 37 19.52 10.36 2.15
N ALA A 38 18.46 9.93 2.87
CA ALA A 38 17.56 8.90 2.40
C ALA A 38 16.70 9.40 1.24
N SER A 39 16.48 8.54 0.26
CA SER A 39 15.52 8.78 -0.81
C SER A 39 14.16 8.26 -0.35
N ILE A 40 13.19 9.14 -0.15
CA ILE A 40 11.87 8.79 0.36
C ILE A 40 10.83 8.99 -0.73
N THR A 41 10.13 7.92 -1.05
CA THR A 41 9.01 7.92 -1.99
C THR A 41 7.73 7.57 -1.23
N HIS A 42 6.69 8.37 -1.39
CA HIS A 42 5.36 8.10 -0.84
C HIS A 42 4.40 7.78 -1.99
N VAL A 43 3.75 6.64 -1.92
CA VAL A 43 2.82 6.14 -2.93
C VAL A 43 1.46 5.87 -2.29
N ASP A 44 0.42 6.39 -2.91
CA ASP A 44 -0.96 5.96 -2.65
C ASP A 44 -1.26 4.70 -3.47
N PHE A 45 -1.41 3.58 -2.78
CA PHE A 45 -1.62 2.28 -3.43
C PHE A 45 -2.95 2.18 -4.22
N LEU A 46 -3.90 3.04 -3.91
CA LEU A 46 -5.19 3.13 -4.59
C LEU A 46 -5.26 4.26 -5.62
N ASP A 47 -4.18 5.00 -5.81
CA ASP A 47 -4.13 6.04 -6.82
C ASP A 47 -4.17 5.42 -8.22
N THR A 48 -5.18 5.86 -8.99
CA THR A 48 -5.43 5.38 -10.35
C THR A 48 -4.42 5.90 -11.38
N GLU A 49 -3.73 7.00 -11.10
CA GLU A 49 -2.70 7.55 -12.01
C GLU A 49 -1.48 6.64 -12.14
N THR A 50 -1.14 5.90 -11.09
CA THR A 50 -0.08 4.89 -11.14
C THR A 50 -0.54 3.56 -11.72
N MET A 51 -1.85 3.38 -11.89
CA MET A 51 -2.43 2.30 -12.66
C MET A 51 -2.65 2.82 -14.08
N SER A 52 -1.81 2.50 -15.02
CA SER A 52 -1.99 2.69 -16.46
C SER A 52 -3.30 2.02 -16.91
N VAL A 53 -4.44 2.70 -16.73
CA VAL A 53 -5.75 2.06 -16.84
C VAL A 53 -6.79 2.98 -17.41
N GLU A 54 -6.65 3.34 -18.65
CA GLU A 54 -7.79 3.87 -19.40
C GLU A 54 -8.97 2.89 -19.48
N HIS A 55 -8.73 1.58 -19.31
CA HIS A 55 -9.75 0.53 -19.39
C HIS A 55 -10.43 0.20 -18.05
N LEU A 56 -9.84 0.52 -16.92
CA LEU A 56 -10.44 0.31 -15.60
C LEU A 56 -11.32 1.48 -15.13
N ILE A 57 -11.13 2.67 -15.69
CA ILE A 57 -11.79 3.89 -15.17
C ILE A 57 -13.31 3.84 -15.31
N LYS A 58 -13.86 3.32 -16.39
CA LYS A 58 -15.32 3.24 -16.58
C LYS A 58 -15.99 2.11 -15.80
N GLY A 59 -15.30 1.00 -15.56
CA GLY A 59 -15.82 -0.13 -14.78
C GLY A 59 -15.50 -0.05 -13.29
N THR A 60 -14.42 0.61 -12.93
CA THR A 60 -13.88 0.65 -11.55
C THR A 60 -14.54 1.72 -10.70
N TYR A 61 -14.98 2.85 -11.28
CA TYR A 61 -15.68 3.88 -10.50
C TYR A 61 -17.00 3.34 -9.94
N ILE A 62 -17.73 2.58 -10.74
CA ILE A 62 -18.97 1.91 -10.31
C ILE A 62 -18.65 0.79 -9.31
N LYS A 63 -17.60 0.01 -9.55
CA LYS A 63 -17.14 -1.05 -8.61
C LYS A 63 -16.54 -0.51 -7.32
N MET A 64 -15.90 0.66 -7.34
CA MET A 64 -15.40 1.30 -6.11
C MET A 64 -16.54 1.74 -5.19
N ILE A 65 -17.66 2.21 -5.73
CA ILE A 65 -18.84 2.55 -4.92
C ILE A 65 -19.42 1.29 -4.28
N ASP A 66 -19.41 0.17 -4.98
CA ASP A 66 -19.91 -1.11 -4.47
C ASP A 66 -18.90 -1.84 -3.56
N VAL A 67 -17.61 -1.70 -3.85
CA VAL A 67 -16.51 -2.35 -3.11
C VAL A 67 -16.13 -1.58 -1.83
N PHE A 68 -16.32 -0.26 -1.80
CA PHE A 68 -15.95 0.56 -0.65
C PHE A 68 -16.71 0.18 0.64
N PRO A 69 -18.05 -0.04 0.62
CA PRO A 69 -18.76 -0.56 1.79
C PRO A 69 -18.29 -1.97 2.17
N MET A 70 -17.97 -2.82 1.19
CA MET A 70 -17.48 -4.17 1.41
C MET A 70 -16.08 -4.15 2.03
N LEU A 71 -15.19 -3.24 1.63
CA LEU A 71 -13.88 -3.04 2.23
C LEU A 71 -13.98 -2.58 3.68
N TYR A 72 -14.89 -1.65 3.97
CA TYR A 72 -15.14 -1.17 5.33
C TYR A 72 -15.67 -2.29 6.22
N ASP A 73 -16.65 -3.04 5.75
CA ASP A 73 -17.21 -4.19 6.48
C ASP A 73 -16.14 -5.26 6.73
N MET A 74 -15.27 -5.51 5.76
CA MET A 74 -14.16 -6.45 5.88
C MET A 74 -13.13 -6.00 6.93
N ILE A 75 -12.75 -4.73 6.94
CA ILE A 75 -11.83 -4.16 7.96
C ILE A 75 -12.45 -4.32 9.35
N TYR A 76 -13.74 -4.01 9.47
CA TYR A 76 -14.48 -4.13 10.73
C TYR A 76 -14.53 -5.58 11.22
N ARG A 77 -14.79 -6.53 10.34
CA ARG A 77 -14.83 -7.98 10.66
C ARG A 77 -13.47 -8.55 11.02
N VAL A 78 -12.42 -8.14 10.30
CA VAL A 78 -11.03 -8.51 10.62
C VAL A 78 -10.64 -8.00 12.00
N SER A 79 -11.03 -6.77 12.34
CA SER A 79 -10.79 -6.18 13.67
C SER A 79 -11.50 -6.95 14.79
N LYS A 80 -12.59 -7.63 14.47
CA LYS A 80 -13.33 -8.50 15.41
C LYS A 80 -12.89 -9.97 15.42
N GLY A 81 -11.88 -10.34 14.61
CA GLY A 81 -11.37 -11.72 14.57
C GLY A 81 -12.27 -12.72 13.85
N GLU A 82 -13.19 -12.28 13.01
CA GLU A 82 -14.05 -13.17 12.25
C GLU A 82 -13.30 -13.83 11.07
N LYS A 83 -13.36 -15.16 10.97
CA LYS A 83 -12.66 -15.97 9.94
C LYS A 83 -13.01 -15.57 8.49
N ARG A 84 -14.25 -15.14 8.23
CA ARG A 84 -14.68 -14.70 6.88
C ARG A 84 -13.97 -13.43 6.44
N GLY A 85 -13.71 -12.49 7.34
CA GLY A 85 -12.94 -11.29 7.07
C GLY A 85 -11.50 -11.62 6.66
N THR A 86 -10.88 -12.62 7.31
CA THR A 86 -9.54 -13.09 6.97
C THR A 86 -9.45 -13.68 5.57
N ILE A 87 -10.46 -14.47 5.14
CA ILE A 87 -10.50 -15.06 3.80
C ILE A 87 -10.62 -13.97 2.73
N LEU A 88 -11.53 -12.99 2.92
CA LEU A 88 -11.71 -11.87 1.99
C LEU A 88 -10.45 -10.99 1.93
N GLN A 89 -9.83 -10.70 3.06
CA GLN A 89 -8.56 -9.97 3.11
C GLN A 89 -7.46 -10.69 2.35
N THR A 90 -7.34 -12.00 2.54
CA THR A 90 -6.36 -12.83 1.84
C THR A 90 -6.60 -12.81 0.33
N ALA A 91 -7.85 -13.01 -0.12
CA ALA A 91 -8.21 -12.96 -1.53
C ALA A 91 -7.88 -11.60 -2.16
N LEU A 92 -8.22 -10.49 -1.48
CA LEU A 92 -7.90 -9.14 -1.95
C LEU A 92 -6.40 -8.91 -2.00
N SER A 93 -5.64 -9.40 -1.01
CA SER A 93 -4.19 -9.30 -0.99
C SER A 93 -3.55 -10.03 -2.18
N TYR A 94 -4.09 -11.18 -2.58
CA TYR A 94 -3.64 -11.88 -3.80
C TYR A 94 -3.95 -11.09 -5.07
N LEU A 95 -5.12 -10.45 -5.17
CA LEU A 95 -5.46 -9.59 -6.31
C LEU A 95 -4.53 -8.37 -6.42
N LEU A 96 -4.11 -7.81 -5.29
CA LEU A 96 -3.22 -6.66 -5.23
C LEU A 96 -1.73 -7.03 -5.34
N LYS A 97 -1.40 -8.31 -5.28
CA LYS A 97 -0.03 -8.83 -5.32
C LYS A 97 0.73 -8.38 -6.56
N SER A 98 0.12 -8.47 -7.74
CA SER A 98 0.76 -8.09 -9.00
C SER A 98 1.15 -6.62 -9.03
N ARG A 99 0.31 -5.76 -8.47
CA ARG A 99 0.58 -4.33 -8.36
C ARG A 99 1.72 -4.06 -7.39
N MET A 100 1.71 -4.73 -6.25
CA MET A 100 2.78 -4.61 -5.26
C MET A 100 4.13 -5.07 -5.84
N LEU A 101 4.14 -6.17 -6.60
CA LEU A 101 5.35 -6.66 -7.26
C LEU A 101 5.93 -5.61 -8.22
N LYS A 102 5.09 -5.00 -9.06
CA LYS A 102 5.53 -3.92 -9.95
C LYS A 102 6.10 -2.74 -9.18
N LEU A 103 5.45 -2.33 -8.12
CA LEU A 103 5.90 -1.22 -7.28
C LEU A 103 7.28 -1.51 -6.66
N VAL A 104 7.46 -2.69 -6.10
CA VAL A 104 8.75 -3.12 -5.52
C VAL A 104 9.85 -3.17 -6.59
N GLN A 105 9.54 -3.68 -7.78
CA GLN A 105 10.50 -3.74 -8.89
C GLN A 105 10.87 -2.36 -9.43
N GLN A 106 9.96 -1.40 -9.44
CA GLN A 106 10.21 -0.03 -9.90
C GLN A 106 11.00 0.78 -8.88
N GLU A 107 10.65 0.69 -7.62
CA GLU A 107 11.23 1.52 -6.57
C GLU A 107 12.50 0.90 -5.95
N GLU A 108 12.61 -0.43 -5.98
CA GLU A 108 13.70 -1.17 -5.35
C GLU A 108 14.01 -0.68 -3.92
N PRO A 109 13.02 -0.66 -3.01
CA PRO A 109 13.17 -0.06 -1.70
C PRO A 109 14.03 -0.93 -0.77
N ASP A 110 14.84 -0.29 0.07
CA ASP A 110 15.54 -0.94 1.17
C ASP A 110 14.61 -1.13 2.38
N VAL A 111 13.64 -0.21 2.55
CA VAL A 111 12.63 -0.23 3.62
C VAL A 111 11.26 0.11 3.06
N MET A 112 10.25 -0.63 3.48
CA MET A 112 8.85 -0.33 3.18
C MET A 112 8.07 -0.06 4.46
N VAL A 113 7.29 1.02 4.46
CA VAL A 113 6.41 1.41 5.57
C VAL A 113 4.98 1.45 5.07
N PHE A 114 4.08 0.81 5.78
CA PHE A 114 2.66 0.73 5.42
C PHE A 114 1.80 1.42 6.46
N THR A 115 0.90 2.28 6.01
CA THR A 115 -0.11 2.92 6.86
C THR A 115 -1.51 2.32 6.67
N HIS A 116 -1.64 1.33 5.77
CA HIS A 116 -2.89 0.63 5.52
C HIS A 116 -2.66 -0.89 5.42
N PRO A 117 -3.58 -1.73 5.96
CA PRO A 117 -3.41 -3.19 5.99
C PRO A 117 -3.43 -3.87 4.61
N PHE A 118 -4.13 -3.33 3.61
CA PHE A 118 -4.25 -3.98 2.30
C PHE A 118 -2.91 -4.04 1.54
N PRO A 119 -2.19 -2.93 1.31
CA PRO A 119 -0.88 -3.02 0.69
C PRO A 119 0.11 -3.82 1.54
N CYS A 120 0.03 -3.73 2.85
CA CYS A 120 0.85 -4.53 3.76
C CYS A 120 0.62 -6.05 3.56
N GLY A 121 -0.64 -6.47 3.42
CA GLY A 121 -1.01 -7.84 3.13
C GLY A 121 -0.41 -8.36 1.81
N ALA A 122 -0.50 -7.56 0.75
CA ALA A 122 0.08 -7.88 -0.55
C ALA A 122 1.61 -8.03 -0.48
N ALA A 123 2.30 -7.12 0.20
CA ALA A 123 3.74 -7.20 0.42
C ALA A 123 4.14 -8.42 1.24
N SER A 124 3.36 -8.79 2.26
CA SER A 124 3.59 -9.96 3.08
C SER A 124 3.51 -11.27 2.29
N ILE A 125 2.61 -11.34 1.31
CA ILE A 125 2.50 -12.48 0.39
C ILE A 125 3.77 -12.59 -0.47
N LEU A 126 4.22 -11.50 -1.06
CA LEU A 126 5.45 -11.47 -1.86
C LEU A 126 6.66 -11.89 -1.05
N LYS A 127 6.81 -11.37 0.17
CA LYS A 127 7.93 -11.71 1.05
C LYS A 127 7.99 -13.21 1.40
N ARG A 128 6.83 -13.87 1.55
CA ARG A 128 6.76 -15.31 1.81
C ARG A 128 7.10 -16.18 0.59
N GLN A 129 6.98 -15.62 -0.59
CA GLN A 129 7.28 -16.33 -1.86
C GLN A 129 8.72 -16.12 -2.36
N GLY A 130 9.51 -15.32 -1.65
CA GLY A 130 10.88 -14.97 -2.03
C GLY A 130 10.98 -13.71 -2.83
#